data_4b431ef6c93bddfbd9d126480190d8a5
#
_entry.id   4b431ef6c93bddfbd9d126480190d8a5
#
_cell.length_a   1.000
_cell.length_b   1.000
_cell.length_c   1.000
_cell.angle_alpha   90.00
_cell.angle_beta   90.00
_cell.angle_gamma   90.00
#
_symmetry.space_group_name_H-M   'P 1'
#
loop_
_entity.id
_entity.type
_entity.pdbx_description
1 polymer ?
#
loop_
_entity_poly.entity_id
_entity_poly.type
_entity_poly.pdbx_seq_one_letter_code
_entity_poly.pdbx_strand_id
1 'polypeptide(L)'
;MCPLSYYQIMRNCKDKRAHRYQMAQYALTHGVKPTARVFSTSAPVVRKWLARFKEQGYAGLVDLSRRPHYSPRATPQDVKDHIVTLRKNKYRRLGAEQVKTLENLPQAPKTIRKFWREAGVARGRRKKKYITKQNLREVKKQFYLFQQSCEDTKDLFDIPEYWPQMKRLNLPVVQYTRREISCGILFLGFANERSLIHSALFASYINHQMAKYKAMPKDDSARLQTDNGSEFIGSWNAKKPSAYTKTVESLPGQEHTTIFPGAHRMQADVETVHGLMETEFYEIETFADRADFIAKANTYQLFFNLERPNTYKEHKTPWQLAKEKKPDLDKRLLMTAAVDLDELLKTYTSFLALGGKNVLTNP
;
A
#
# COMPACT_ATOMS: atom_id res chain seq x y z
N MET A 1 48.15 -6.56 -6.29
CA MET A 1 47.55 -7.64 -5.48
C MET A 1 46.09 -7.33 -5.28
N CYS A 2 45.21 -8.31 -5.45
CA CYS A 2 43.77 -8.10 -5.15
C CYS A 2 43.63 -7.95 -3.63
N PRO A 3 43.05 -6.85 -3.11
CA PRO A 3 42.95 -6.60 -1.68
C PRO A 3 42.01 -7.55 -0.95
N LEU A 4 41.13 -8.27 -1.68
CA LEU A 4 40.18 -9.22 -1.15
C LEU A 4 40.59 -10.64 -1.43
N SER A 5 40.40 -11.56 -0.47
CA SER A 5 40.64 -12.98 -0.68
C SER A 5 39.65 -13.57 -1.70
N TYR A 6 40.07 -14.62 -2.44
CA TYR A 6 39.20 -15.35 -3.35
C TYR A 6 37.84 -15.69 -2.73
N TYR A 7 37.81 -16.13 -1.48
CA TYR A 7 36.57 -16.51 -0.78
C TYR A 7 35.66 -15.32 -0.50
N GLN A 8 36.22 -14.14 -0.20
CA GLN A 8 35.43 -12.92 -0.01
C GLN A 8 34.80 -12.47 -1.33
N ILE A 9 35.59 -12.52 -2.43
CA ILE A 9 35.08 -12.22 -3.77
C ILE A 9 33.99 -13.20 -4.14
N MET A 10 34.20 -14.52 -3.97
CA MET A 10 33.24 -15.55 -4.30
C MET A 10 31.92 -15.46 -3.49
N ARG A 11 31.97 -14.90 -2.28
CA ARG A 11 30.76 -14.67 -1.46
C ARG A 11 29.89 -13.54 -2.01
N ASN A 12 30.52 -12.47 -2.49
CA ASN A 12 29.85 -11.24 -2.88
C ASN A 12 29.65 -11.09 -4.41
N CYS A 13 30.36 -11.88 -5.21
CA CYS A 13 30.31 -11.80 -6.67
C CYS A 13 29.01 -12.41 -7.23
N LYS A 14 28.28 -11.65 -8.06
CA LYS A 14 27.10 -12.15 -8.79
C LYS A 14 27.49 -13.14 -9.88
N ASP A 15 28.56 -12.90 -10.63
CA ASP A 15 29.07 -13.80 -11.67
C ASP A 15 30.42 -14.40 -11.27
N LYS A 16 30.35 -15.56 -10.60
CA LYS A 16 31.54 -16.31 -10.17
C LYS A 16 32.35 -16.85 -11.33
N ARG A 17 31.76 -17.03 -12.49
CA ARG A 17 32.42 -17.59 -13.68
C ARG A 17 33.42 -16.63 -14.27
N ALA A 18 33.09 -15.35 -14.36
CA ALA A 18 33.97 -14.34 -14.89
C ALA A 18 35.31 -14.25 -14.08
N HIS A 19 35.21 -14.25 -12.75
CA HIS A 19 36.40 -14.22 -11.90
C HIS A 19 37.23 -15.53 -12.01
N ARG A 20 36.59 -16.68 -12.08
CA ARG A 20 37.27 -17.99 -12.33
C ARG A 20 37.91 -18.04 -13.70
N TYR A 21 37.30 -17.44 -14.69
CA TYR A 21 37.85 -17.31 -16.03
C TYR A 21 39.14 -16.50 -16.06
N GLN A 22 39.12 -15.31 -15.45
CA GLN A 22 40.31 -14.47 -15.29
C GLN A 22 41.46 -15.24 -14.59
N MET A 23 41.13 -15.94 -13.49
CA MET A 23 42.11 -16.76 -12.77
C MET A 23 42.66 -17.92 -13.64
N ALA A 24 41.81 -18.59 -14.41
CA ALA A 24 42.24 -19.67 -15.29
C ALA A 24 43.12 -19.15 -16.44
N GLN A 25 42.76 -18.03 -17.06
CA GLN A 25 43.56 -17.38 -18.11
C GLN A 25 44.93 -16.96 -17.59
N TYR A 26 44.98 -16.32 -16.43
CA TYR A 26 46.23 -15.91 -15.77
C TYR A 26 47.09 -17.13 -15.44
N ALA A 27 46.49 -18.26 -15.04
CA ALA A 27 47.20 -19.50 -14.74
C ALA A 27 47.80 -20.19 -15.99
N LEU A 28 47.21 -20.02 -17.16
CA LEU A 28 47.77 -20.52 -18.42
C LEU A 28 49.06 -19.81 -18.78
N THR A 29 49.18 -18.51 -18.49
CA THR A 29 50.36 -17.70 -18.87
C THR A 29 51.43 -17.72 -17.79
N HIS A 30 51.08 -17.62 -16.49
CA HIS A 30 52.04 -17.41 -15.40
C HIS A 30 52.19 -18.62 -14.47
N GLY A 31 51.40 -19.69 -14.70
CA GLY A 31 51.45 -20.92 -13.90
C GLY A 31 50.62 -20.83 -12.60
N VAL A 32 50.49 -21.99 -11.95
CA VAL A 32 49.56 -22.13 -10.79
C VAL A 32 50.00 -21.38 -9.53
N LYS A 33 51.27 -21.42 -9.17
CA LYS A 33 51.77 -20.81 -7.93
C LYS A 33 51.67 -19.26 -7.93
N PRO A 34 52.14 -18.57 -9.00
CA PRO A 34 51.94 -17.13 -9.11
C PRO A 34 50.47 -16.71 -9.09
N THR A 35 49.63 -17.43 -9.81
CA THR A 35 48.19 -17.19 -9.84
C THR A 35 47.55 -17.29 -8.44
N ALA A 36 47.91 -18.34 -7.69
CA ALA A 36 47.38 -18.49 -6.31
C ALA A 36 47.74 -17.27 -5.42
N ARG A 37 48.94 -16.68 -5.60
CA ARG A 37 49.34 -15.47 -4.88
C ARG A 37 48.57 -14.23 -5.33
N VAL A 38 48.44 -14.01 -6.63
CA VAL A 38 47.73 -12.85 -7.20
C VAL A 38 46.25 -12.84 -6.84
N PHE A 39 45.59 -14.00 -6.93
CA PHE A 39 44.16 -14.14 -6.63
C PHE A 39 43.88 -14.45 -5.15
N SER A 40 44.88 -14.39 -4.27
CA SER A 40 44.75 -14.64 -2.83
C SER A 40 43.98 -15.94 -2.54
N THR A 41 44.37 -17.02 -3.19
CA THR A 41 43.76 -18.36 -3.09
C THR A 41 44.82 -19.44 -2.95
N SER A 42 44.40 -20.69 -2.81
CA SER A 42 45.31 -21.83 -2.73
C SER A 42 45.60 -22.48 -4.10
N ALA A 43 46.76 -23.06 -4.28
CA ALA A 43 47.15 -23.76 -5.52
C ALA A 43 46.17 -24.88 -5.94
N PRO A 44 45.59 -25.66 -5.01
CA PRO A 44 44.55 -26.66 -5.36
C PRO A 44 43.30 -26.02 -6.00
N VAL A 45 42.88 -24.85 -5.56
CA VAL A 45 41.73 -24.14 -6.15
C VAL A 45 42.04 -23.71 -7.58
N VAL A 46 43.24 -23.17 -7.82
CA VAL A 46 43.66 -22.79 -9.17
C VAL A 46 43.73 -24.01 -10.08
N ARG A 47 44.35 -25.11 -9.63
CA ARG A 47 44.40 -26.37 -10.42
C ARG A 47 43.02 -26.88 -10.78
N LYS A 48 42.11 -26.88 -9.81
CA LYS A 48 40.72 -27.33 -10.05
C LYS A 48 40.05 -26.55 -11.17
N TRP A 49 40.09 -25.24 -11.11
CA TRP A 49 39.41 -24.39 -12.10
C TRP A 49 40.14 -24.37 -13.44
N LEU A 50 41.46 -24.44 -13.43
CA LEU A 50 42.29 -24.57 -14.65
C LEU A 50 42.00 -25.88 -15.37
N ALA A 51 41.92 -27.02 -14.66
CA ALA A 51 41.59 -28.29 -15.25
C ALA A 51 40.20 -28.30 -15.91
N ARG A 52 39.20 -27.80 -15.19
CA ARG A 52 37.82 -27.66 -15.73
C ARG A 52 37.74 -26.70 -16.91
N PHE A 53 38.53 -25.64 -16.89
CA PHE A 53 38.59 -24.71 -18.02
C PHE A 53 39.23 -25.34 -19.24
N LYS A 54 40.29 -26.13 -19.07
CA LYS A 54 40.92 -26.86 -20.18
C LYS A 54 40.02 -27.94 -20.80
N GLU A 55 39.21 -28.60 -19.97
CA GLU A 55 38.33 -29.71 -20.40
C GLU A 55 37.02 -29.20 -21.03
N GLN A 56 36.37 -28.18 -20.41
CA GLN A 56 35.00 -27.76 -20.73
C GLN A 56 34.89 -26.27 -21.10
N GLY A 57 36.00 -25.57 -21.21
CA GLY A 57 36.01 -24.13 -21.47
C GLY A 57 35.30 -23.33 -20.38
N TYR A 58 34.70 -22.22 -20.78
CA TYR A 58 33.97 -21.32 -19.87
C TYR A 58 32.79 -21.99 -19.16
N ALA A 59 32.17 -23.00 -19.79
CA ALA A 59 31.05 -23.76 -19.21
C ALA A 59 31.47 -24.57 -17.98
N GLY A 60 32.71 -25.07 -17.92
CA GLY A 60 33.27 -25.84 -16.81
C GLY A 60 33.48 -25.04 -15.52
N LEU A 61 33.37 -23.69 -15.57
CA LEU A 61 33.59 -22.79 -14.43
C LEU A 61 32.37 -22.63 -13.54
N VAL A 62 31.29 -23.35 -13.79
CA VAL A 62 30.08 -23.39 -12.96
C VAL A 62 30.30 -24.29 -11.74
N ASP A 63 29.68 -23.94 -10.62
CA ASP A 63 29.65 -24.83 -9.45
C ASP A 63 28.80 -26.07 -9.75
N LEU A 64 29.38 -27.25 -9.53
CA LEU A 64 28.62 -28.49 -9.60
C LEU A 64 27.68 -28.62 -8.40
N SER A 65 26.60 -29.35 -8.61
CA SER A 65 25.66 -29.69 -7.53
C SER A 65 26.40 -30.43 -6.41
N ARG A 66 26.19 -30.00 -5.17
CA ARG A 66 26.71 -30.66 -3.97
C ARG A 66 25.74 -31.68 -3.40
N ARG A 67 24.63 -31.94 -4.09
CA ARG A 67 23.63 -32.91 -3.64
C ARG A 67 24.23 -34.32 -3.72
N PRO A 68 23.96 -35.17 -2.73
CA PRO A 68 24.34 -36.58 -2.84
C PRO A 68 23.72 -37.22 -4.08
N HIS A 69 24.48 -38.07 -4.76
CA HIS A 69 23.97 -38.83 -5.89
C HIS A 69 22.91 -39.85 -5.50
N TYR A 70 22.99 -40.34 -4.26
CA TYR A 70 22.04 -41.26 -3.68
C TYR A 70 21.46 -40.69 -2.39
N SER A 71 20.15 -40.78 -2.24
CA SER A 71 19.43 -40.36 -1.04
C SER A 71 18.50 -41.49 -0.58
N PRO A 72 18.84 -42.22 0.50
CA PRO A 72 18.05 -43.37 0.97
C PRO A 72 16.61 -43.01 1.35
N ARG A 73 16.35 -41.75 1.69
CA ARG A 73 15.02 -41.23 2.07
C ARG A 73 14.27 -40.52 0.92
N ALA A 74 14.77 -40.72 -0.32
CA ALA A 74 14.05 -40.15 -1.46
C ALA A 74 12.73 -40.89 -1.68
N THR A 75 11.68 -40.13 -1.91
CA THR A 75 10.38 -40.72 -2.29
C THR A 75 10.55 -41.51 -3.60
N PRO A 76 10.08 -42.79 -3.66
CA PRO A 76 10.10 -43.58 -4.87
C PRO A 76 9.48 -42.88 -6.07
N GLN A 77 9.91 -43.22 -7.27
CA GLN A 77 9.48 -42.50 -8.49
C GLN A 77 8.02 -42.77 -8.83
N ASP A 78 7.54 -43.99 -8.64
CA ASP A 78 6.14 -44.41 -8.80
C ASP A 78 5.18 -43.57 -7.95
N VAL A 79 5.56 -43.30 -6.70
CA VAL A 79 4.78 -42.44 -5.78
C VAL A 79 4.75 -40.97 -6.27
N LYS A 80 5.87 -40.47 -6.78
CA LYS A 80 5.92 -39.13 -7.38
C LYS A 80 5.01 -39.05 -8.61
N ASP A 81 5.08 -40.02 -9.48
CA ASP A 81 4.29 -40.09 -10.70
C ASP A 81 2.79 -40.20 -10.39
N HIS A 82 2.44 -40.99 -9.38
CA HIS A 82 1.07 -41.05 -8.85
C HIS A 82 0.57 -39.68 -8.40
N ILE A 83 1.35 -38.98 -7.55
CA ILE A 83 0.99 -37.64 -7.06
C ILE A 83 0.85 -36.62 -8.19
N VAL A 84 1.67 -36.71 -9.22
CA VAL A 84 1.58 -35.87 -10.42
C VAL A 84 0.35 -36.20 -11.25
N THR A 85 0.03 -37.47 -11.41
CA THR A 85 -1.16 -37.96 -12.13
C THR A 85 -2.44 -37.53 -11.45
N LEU A 86 -2.53 -37.63 -10.12
CA LEU A 86 -3.65 -37.09 -9.34
C LEU A 86 -3.87 -35.59 -9.63
N ARG A 87 -2.78 -34.83 -9.75
CA ARG A 87 -2.85 -33.41 -10.06
C ARG A 87 -3.33 -33.14 -11.48
N LYS A 88 -2.89 -33.92 -12.46
CA LYS A 88 -3.25 -33.74 -13.87
C LYS A 88 -4.69 -34.14 -14.15
N ASN A 89 -5.14 -35.25 -13.61
CA ASN A 89 -6.38 -35.89 -14.03
C ASN A 89 -7.54 -35.63 -13.08
N LYS A 90 -7.32 -35.71 -11.77
CA LYS A 90 -8.40 -35.69 -10.77
C LYS A 90 -8.52 -34.33 -10.07
N TYR A 91 -7.42 -33.76 -9.61
CA TYR A 91 -7.43 -32.59 -8.72
C TYR A 91 -6.76 -31.36 -9.35
N ARG A 92 -7.18 -30.96 -10.52
CA ARG A 92 -6.56 -29.85 -11.29
C ARG A 92 -6.53 -28.51 -10.55
N ARG A 93 -7.42 -28.26 -9.61
CA ARG A 93 -7.58 -26.97 -8.93
C ARG A 93 -7.34 -27.00 -7.42
N LEU A 94 -7.33 -28.16 -6.78
CA LEU A 94 -7.17 -28.31 -5.34
C LEU A 94 -5.73 -28.02 -4.90
N GLY A 95 -5.56 -27.54 -3.66
CA GLY A 95 -4.26 -27.35 -3.02
C GLY A 95 -3.64 -28.66 -2.55
N ALA A 96 -2.34 -28.64 -2.24
CA ALA A 96 -1.62 -29.83 -1.77
C ALA A 96 -2.14 -30.39 -0.45
N GLU A 97 -2.63 -29.52 0.45
CA GLU A 97 -3.28 -29.94 1.71
C GLU A 97 -4.54 -30.78 1.42
N GLN A 98 -5.40 -30.25 0.58
CA GLN A 98 -6.67 -30.90 0.22
C GLN A 98 -6.43 -32.24 -0.48
N VAL A 99 -5.48 -32.30 -1.43
CA VAL A 99 -5.14 -33.56 -2.12
C VAL A 99 -4.55 -34.58 -1.14
N LYS A 100 -3.70 -34.14 -0.22
CA LYS A 100 -3.18 -35.01 0.85
C LYS A 100 -4.30 -35.62 1.67
N THR A 101 -5.26 -34.80 2.10
CA THR A 101 -6.40 -35.25 2.94
C THR A 101 -7.30 -36.21 2.19
N LEU A 102 -7.66 -35.88 0.93
CA LEU A 102 -8.59 -36.69 0.12
C LEU A 102 -8.02 -38.04 -0.28
N GLU A 103 -6.72 -38.11 -0.55
CA GLU A 103 -6.03 -39.32 -0.99
C GLU A 103 -5.23 -39.97 0.15
N ASN A 104 -5.35 -39.46 1.36
CA ASN A 104 -4.65 -39.94 2.56
C ASN A 104 -3.13 -40.15 2.33
N LEU A 105 -2.49 -39.19 1.65
CA LEU A 105 -1.08 -39.31 1.28
C LEU A 105 -0.17 -39.12 2.50
N PRO A 106 0.88 -39.97 2.70
CA PRO A 106 1.82 -39.81 3.80
C PRO A 106 2.74 -38.60 3.60
N GLN A 107 2.92 -38.10 2.38
CA GLN A 107 3.83 -37.01 2.05
C GLN A 107 3.33 -35.67 2.61
N ALA A 108 4.26 -34.89 3.14
CA ALA A 108 3.96 -33.53 3.57
C ALA A 108 3.51 -32.65 2.38
N PRO A 109 2.57 -31.72 2.57
CA PRO A 109 2.09 -30.83 1.48
C PRO A 109 3.20 -30.05 0.76
N LYS A 110 4.28 -29.72 1.49
CA LYS A 110 5.48 -29.09 0.93
C LYS A 110 6.17 -30.01 -0.09
N THR A 111 6.22 -31.30 0.18
CA THR A 111 6.79 -32.32 -0.71
C THR A 111 5.92 -32.52 -1.94
N ILE A 112 4.59 -32.59 -1.77
CA ILE A 112 3.64 -32.67 -2.88
C ILE A 112 3.79 -31.46 -3.82
N ARG A 113 3.85 -30.23 -3.27
CA ARG A 113 4.08 -29.00 -4.06
C ARG A 113 5.42 -29.02 -4.79
N LYS A 114 6.46 -29.65 -4.21
CA LYS A 114 7.76 -29.81 -4.86
C LYS A 114 7.64 -30.70 -6.09
N PHE A 115 7.00 -31.86 -5.99
CA PHE A 115 6.79 -32.77 -7.12
C PHE A 115 5.97 -32.13 -8.24
N TRP A 116 4.93 -31.40 -7.90
CA TRP A 116 4.15 -30.63 -8.89
C TRP A 116 4.97 -29.57 -9.61
N ARG A 117 5.92 -28.92 -8.92
CA ARG A 117 6.83 -27.94 -9.57
C ARG A 117 7.84 -28.61 -10.47
N GLU A 118 8.44 -29.71 -10.03
CA GLU A 118 9.40 -30.48 -10.82
C GLU A 118 8.76 -31.04 -12.07
N ALA A 119 7.51 -31.49 -12.03
CA ALA A 119 6.73 -31.96 -13.16
C ALA A 119 6.07 -30.85 -14.01
N GLY A 120 6.27 -29.58 -13.69
CA GLY A 120 5.65 -28.45 -14.41
C GLY A 120 4.14 -28.31 -14.26
N VAL A 121 3.51 -29.07 -13.36
CA VAL A 121 2.04 -29.06 -13.13
C VAL A 121 1.64 -28.22 -11.92
N ALA A 122 2.58 -27.55 -11.27
CA ALA A 122 2.28 -26.60 -10.22
C ALA A 122 1.49 -25.43 -10.81
N ARG A 123 0.40 -25.06 -10.11
CA ARG A 123 -0.34 -23.86 -10.48
C ARG A 123 0.60 -22.65 -10.34
N GLY A 124 0.90 -22.00 -11.45
CA GLY A 124 1.60 -20.73 -11.43
C GLY A 124 0.88 -19.76 -10.49
N ARG A 125 1.62 -18.96 -9.72
CA ARG A 125 1.01 -17.84 -9.01
C ARG A 125 0.15 -17.10 -10.03
N ARG A 126 -1.17 -16.99 -9.78
CA ARG A 126 -1.99 -16.06 -10.56
C ARG A 126 -1.22 -14.75 -10.56
N LYS A 127 -0.82 -14.31 -11.74
CA LYS A 127 -0.33 -12.93 -11.87
C LYS A 127 -1.42 -12.10 -11.22
N LYS A 128 -1.14 -11.57 -10.02
CA LYS A 128 -2.06 -10.60 -9.42
C LYS A 128 -2.36 -9.64 -10.54
N LYS A 129 -3.54 -9.03 -10.57
CA LYS A 129 -3.91 -7.96 -11.51
C LYS A 129 -2.96 -6.75 -11.34
N TYR A 130 -1.67 -6.96 -11.57
CA TYR A 130 -0.57 -6.08 -11.24
C TYR A 130 -0.41 -4.98 -12.28
N ILE A 131 -0.84 -5.26 -13.50
CA ILE A 131 -0.89 -4.29 -14.60
C ILE A 131 -1.80 -3.13 -14.20
N THR A 132 -2.97 -3.43 -13.62
CA THR A 132 -3.90 -2.40 -13.12
C THR A 132 -3.30 -1.56 -11.99
N LYS A 133 -2.43 -2.12 -11.11
CA LYS A 133 -1.81 -1.37 -10.02
C LYS A 133 -0.69 -0.41 -10.46
N GLN A 134 0.11 -0.79 -11.44
CA GLN A 134 1.15 0.10 -12.00
C GLN A 134 0.52 1.28 -12.73
N ASN A 135 -0.53 1.03 -13.51
CA ASN A 135 -1.26 2.06 -14.23
C ASN A 135 -2.06 3.01 -13.32
N LEU A 136 -2.55 2.54 -12.15
CA LEU A 136 -3.28 3.41 -11.21
C LEU A 136 -2.44 4.58 -10.68
N ARG A 137 -1.14 4.42 -10.46
CA ARG A 137 -0.28 5.54 -10.04
C ARG A 137 -0.12 6.58 -11.15
N GLU A 138 0.10 6.12 -12.37
CA GLU A 138 0.21 7.02 -13.53
C GLU A 138 -1.12 7.71 -13.85
N VAL A 139 -2.24 6.98 -13.76
CA VAL A 139 -3.58 7.56 -13.90
C VAL A 139 -3.84 8.63 -12.83
N LYS A 140 -3.49 8.35 -11.55
CA LYS A 140 -3.65 9.31 -10.45
C LYS A 140 -2.82 10.59 -10.63
N LYS A 141 -1.64 10.50 -11.25
CA LYS A 141 -0.82 11.68 -11.56
C LYS A 141 -1.49 12.60 -12.59
N GLN A 142 -2.29 12.03 -13.49
CA GLN A 142 -2.97 12.78 -14.56
C GLN A 142 -4.21 13.55 -14.07
N PHE A 143 -4.76 13.20 -12.89
CA PHE A 143 -5.92 13.91 -12.36
C PHE A 143 -5.63 15.39 -12.14
N TYR A 144 -6.59 16.22 -12.48
CA TYR A 144 -6.62 17.61 -12.06
C TYR A 144 -6.79 17.70 -10.55
N LEU A 145 -6.46 18.86 -10.00
CA LEU A 145 -6.69 19.13 -8.60
C LEU A 145 -8.20 19.05 -8.29
N PHE A 146 -8.56 18.26 -7.26
CA PHE A 146 -9.93 17.93 -6.84
C PHE A 146 -10.78 17.15 -7.86
N GLN A 147 -10.21 16.66 -8.96
CA GLN A 147 -10.93 15.79 -9.88
C GLN A 147 -11.36 14.47 -9.21
N GLN A 148 -10.53 13.94 -8.35
CA GLN A 148 -10.84 12.73 -7.59
C GLN A 148 -10.44 12.92 -6.13
N SER A 149 -11.40 12.75 -5.25
CA SER A 149 -11.18 12.69 -3.79
C SER A 149 -11.78 11.40 -3.22
N CYS A 150 -11.22 10.91 -2.12
CA CYS A 150 -11.79 9.82 -1.33
C CYS A 150 -12.17 10.34 0.04
N GLU A 151 -13.30 9.87 0.57
CA GLU A 151 -13.70 10.13 1.94
C GLU A 151 -13.99 8.81 2.65
N ASP A 152 -13.58 8.72 3.91
CA ASP A 152 -13.74 7.53 4.73
C ASP A 152 -13.77 7.92 6.21
N THR A 153 -14.34 7.06 7.03
CA THR A 153 -14.37 7.21 8.49
C THR A 153 -13.47 6.17 9.14
N LYS A 154 -12.86 6.55 10.27
CA LYS A 154 -12.06 5.65 11.10
C LYS A 154 -12.55 5.71 12.54
N ASP A 155 -12.82 4.53 13.11
CA ASP A 155 -13.03 4.39 14.54
C ASP A 155 -11.69 4.53 15.28
N LEU A 156 -11.70 5.25 16.40
CA LEU A 156 -10.50 5.57 17.17
C LEU A 156 -10.39 4.76 18.47
N PHE A 157 -11.40 3.98 18.80
CA PHE A 157 -11.43 3.19 20.03
C PHE A 157 -10.54 1.95 20.00
N ASP A 158 -10.02 1.57 18.84
CA ASP A 158 -9.09 0.45 18.66
C ASP A 158 -7.62 0.84 18.78
N ILE A 159 -7.31 2.14 18.95
CA ILE A 159 -5.94 2.66 19.11
C ILE A 159 -5.54 2.62 20.59
N PRO A 160 -4.60 1.73 21.00
CA PRO A 160 -4.29 1.49 22.41
C PRO A 160 -3.83 2.73 23.19
N GLU A 161 -3.04 3.60 22.58
CA GLU A 161 -2.48 4.81 23.21
C GLU A 161 -3.52 5.93 23.33
N TYR A 162 -4.48 5.97 22.41
CA TYR A 162 -5.52 6.96 22.38
C TYR A 162 -6.73 6.61 23.27
N TRP A 163 -7.11 5.34 23.31
CA TRP A 163 -8.32 4.87 23.98
C TRP A 163 -8.45 5.27 25.46
N PRO A 164 -7.39 5.19 26.32
CA PRO A 164 -7.48 5.65 27.71
C PRO A 164 -7.71 7.13 27.84
N GLN A 165 -7.10 7.94 26.98
CA GLN A 165 -7.26 9.39 26.94
C GLN A 165 -8.68 9.75 26.46
N MET A 166 -9.15 9.10 25.40
CA MET A 166 -10.48 9.27 24.83
C MET A 166 -11.57 9.10 25.88
N LYS A 167 -11.52 8.00 26.67
CA LYS A 167 -12.50 7.74 27.73
C LYS A 167 -12.45 8.77 28.87
N ARG A 168 -11.24 9.12 29.32
CA ARG A 168 -11.04 10.02 30.46
C ARG A 168 -11.46 11.46 30.14
N LEU A 169 -11.18 11.92 28.92
CA LEU A 169 -11.29 13.32 28.51
C LEU A 169 -12.48 13.57 27.57
N ASN A 170 -13.31 12.55 27.31
CA ASN A 170 -14.41 12.61 26.34
C ASN A 170 -13.96 13.15 24.97
N LEU A 171 -12.85 12.60 24.45
CA LEU A 171 -12.33 12.95 23.14
C LEU A 171 -13.16 12.29 22.03
N PRO A 172 -13.03 12.76 20.77
CA PRO A 172 -13.74 12.18 19.63
C PRO A 172 -13.50 10.68 19.46
N VAL A 173 -14.54 9.98 19.03
CA VAL A 173 -14.52 8.52 18.83
C VAL A 173 -14.33 8.14 17.36
N VAL A 174 -14.69 9.04 16.45
CA VAL A 174 -14.64 8.82 15.00
C VAL A 174 -13.90 9.97 14.33
N GLN A 175 -12.99 9.61 13.45
CA GLN A 175 -12.31 10.51 12.51
C GLN A 175 -13.00 10.44 11.15
N TYR A 176 -13.32 11.58 10.57
CA TYR A 176 -13.75 11.76 9.19
C TYR A 176 -12.58 12.30 8.39
N THR A 177 -12.31 11.68 7.26
CA THR A 177 -11.10 11.97 6.48
C THR A 177 -11.45 12.14 5.03
N ARG A 178 -11.19 13.33 4.45
CA ARG A 178 -11.23 13.53 3.00
C ARG A 178 -9.81 13.71 2.48
N ARG A 179 -9.50 12.94 1.45
CA ARG A 179 -8.20 12.99 0.78
C ARG A 179 -8.35 13.27 -0.70
N GLU A 180 -7.75 14.33 -1.15
CA GLU A 180 -7.59 14.61 -2.58
C GLU A 180 -6.48 13.71 -3.15
N ILE A 181 -6.71 13.05 -4.29
CA ILE A 181 -5.88 11.95 -4.76
C ILE A 181 -4.65 12.42 -5.52
N SER A 182 -4.76 13.50 -6.31
CA SER A 182 -3.69 13.91 -7.22
C SER A 182 -2.49 14.50 -6.48
N CYS A 183 -2.72 15.37 -5.51
CA CYS A 183 -1.69 16.02 -4.69
C CYS A 183 -1.55 15.37 -3.32
N GLY A 184 -2.64 14.80 -2.79
CA GLY A 184 -2.71 14.19 -1.47
C GLY A 184 -3.04 15.19 -0.38
N ILE A 185 -3.87 16.20 -0.67
CA ILE A 185 -4.37 17.14 0.33
C ILE A 185 -5.28 16.40 1.31
N LEU A 186 -5.16 16.74 2.57
CA LEU A 186 -5.87 16.12 3.69
C LEU A 186 -6.78 17.13 4.38
N PHE A 187 -8.03 16.70 4.63
CA PHE A 187 -8.96 17.39 5.51
C PHE A 187 -9.48 16.43 6.56
N LEU A 188 -9.60 16.90 7.81
CA LEU A 188 -9.99 16.10 8.96
C LEU A 188 -11.22 16.70 9.65
N GLY A 189 -12.12 15.80 10.07
CA GLY A 189 -13.22 16.09 10.96
C GLY A 189 -13.29 15.03 12.06
N PHE A 190 -13.87 15.39 13.22
CA PHE A 190 -13.93 14.53 14.38
C PHE A 190 -15.31 14.60 15.03
N ALA A 191 -15.84 13.46 15.49
CA ALA A 191 -17.12 13.37 16.16
C ALA A 191 -17.14 12.26 17.22
N ASN A 192 -18.16 12.30 18.07
CA ASN A 192 -18.40 11.23 19.05
C ASN A 192 -19.15 10.03 18.44
N GLU A 193 -19.70 10.18 17.23
CA GLU A 193 -20.41 9.09 16.56
C GLU A 193 -20.16 9.08 15.05
N ARG A 194 -20.33 7.93 14.46
CA ARG A 194 -20.41 7.74 13.02
C ARG A 194 -21.86 7.90 12.58
N SER A 195 -22.17 8.97 11.86
CA SER A 195 -23.53 9.22 11.41
C SER A 195 -23.61 9.90 10.04
N LEU A 196 -24.72 9.72 9.35
CA LEU A 196 -25.02 10.36 8.07
C LEU A 196 -25.01 11.91 8.18
N ILE A 197 -25.45 12.43 9.33
CA ILE A 197 -25.51 13.88 9.58
C ILE A 197 -24.08 14.44 9.67
N HIS A 198 -23.19 13.79 10.42
CA HIS A 198 -21.81 14.24 10.55
C HIS A 198 -21.05 14.14 9.21
N SER A 199 -21.27 13.08 8.43
CA SER A 199 -20.72 12.98 7.08
C SER A 199 -21.18 14.11 6.18
N ALA A 200 -22.49 14.42 6.18
CA ALA A 200 -23.05 15.52 5.40
C ALA A 200 -22.53 16.88 5.85
N LEU A 201 -22.41 17.11 7.16
CA LEU A 201 -21.81 18.33 7.72
C LEU A 201 -20.34 18.49 7.30
N PHE A 202 -19.56 17.40 7.38
CA PHE A 202 -18.16 17.41 6.94
C PHE A 202 -18.03 17.73 5.46
N ALA A 203 -18.84 17.08 4.61
CA ALA A 203 -18.89 17.39 3.19
C ALA A 203 -19.28 18.85 2.92
N SER A 204 -20.31 19.36 3.61
CA SER A 204 -20.74 20.76 3.50
C SER A 204 -19.64 21.74 3.91
N TYR A 205 -18.96 21.46 5.03
CA TYR A 205 -17.84 22.28 5.51
C TYR A 205 -16.72 22.39 4.48
N ILE A 206 -16.28 21.27 3.91
CA ILE A 206 -15.21 21.25 2.90
C ILE A 206 -15.67 21.94 1.60
N ASN A 207 -16.90 21.65 1.14
CA ASN A 207 -17.46 22.25 -0.05
C ASN A 207 -17.53 23.79 0.06
N HIS A 208 -17.92 24.28 1.24
CA HIS A 208 -17.92 25.72 1.52
C HIS A 208 -16.50 26.33 1.41
N GLN A 209 -15.48 25.66 1.96
CA GLN A 209 -14.10 26.13 1.84
C GLN A 209 -13.61 26.10 0.38
N MET A 210 -13.94 25.05 -0.36
CA MET A 210 -13.60 24.95 -1.78
C MET A 210 -14.22 26.08 -2.60
N ALA A 211 -15.49 26.39 -2.37
CA ALA A 211 -16.18 27.49 -3.00
C ALA A 211 -15.56 28.85 -2.62
N LYS A 212 -15.33 29.08 -1.33
CA LYS A 212 -14.72 30.31 -0.79
C LYS A 212 -13.36 30.63 -1.40
N TYR A 213 -12.52 29.62 -1.61
CA TYR A 213 -11.17 29.78 -2.15
C TYR A 213 -11.07 29.45 -3.65
N LYS A 214 -12.20 29.40 -4.35
CA LYS A 214 -12.30 29.15 -5.80
C LYS A 214 -11.49 27.91 -6.26
N ALA A 215 -11.52 26.86 -5.41
CA ALA A 215 -10.76 25.64 -5.63
C ALA A 215 -11.57 24.56 -6.34
N MET A 216 -12.63 24.96 -7.03
CA MET A 216 -13.48 24.06 -7.80
C MET A 216 -12.70 23.44 -8.97
N PRO A 217 -12.98 22.17 -9.33
CA PRO A 217 -12.49 21.59 -10.57
C PRO A 217 -12.93 22.45 -11.76
N LYS A 218 -12.08 22.51 -12.78
CA LYS A 218 -12.41 23.27 -14.01
C LYS A 218 -13.49 22.61 -14.86
N ASP A 219 -13.60 21.29 -14.77
CA ASP A 219 -14.54 20.47 -15.53
C ASP A 219 -15.61 19.89 -14.62
N ASP A 220 -16.82 19.68 -15.13
CA ASP A 220 -17.98 19.10 -14.43
C ASP A 220 -17.80 17.62 -14.06
N SER A 221 -16.58 17.17 -13.76
CA SER A 221 -16.22 15.77 -13.57
C SER A 221 -15.50 15.48 -12.26
N ALA A 222 -15.72 16.28 -11.22
CA ALA A 222 -15.17 16.00 -9.90
C ALA A 222 -15.88 14.81 -9.27
N ARG A 223 -15.12 13.86 -8.73
CA ARG A 223 -15.66 12.68 -8.06
C ARG A 223 -15.23 12.63 -6.61
N LEU A 224 -16.20 12.49 -5.73
CA LEU A 224 -15.98 12.15 -4.34
C LEU A 224 -16.38 10.70 -4.11
N GLN A 225 -15.40 9.85 -3.83
CA GLN A 225 -15.56 8.42 -3.67
C GLN A 225 -15.59 8.05 -2.19
N THR A 226 -16.60 7.26 -1.80
CA THR A 226 -16.71 6.66 -0.46
C THR A 226 -16.83 5.13 -0.58
N ASP A 227 -16.82 4.45 0.56
CA ASP A 227 -17.34 3.10 0.63
C ASP A 227 -18.88 3.09 0.64
N ASN A 228 -19.48 1.90 0.88
CA ASN A 228 -20.93 1.74 0.98
C ASN A 228 -21.41 1.83 2.44
N GLY A 229 -20.71 2.56 3.29
CA GLY A 229 -21.10 2.77 4.69
C GLY A 229 -22.43 3.51 4.83
N SER A 230 -23.21 3.15 5.85
CA SER A 230 -24.51 3.79 6.11
C SER A 230 -24.39 5.28 6.40
N GLU A 231 -23.23 5.73 6.87
CA GLU A 231 -22.87 7.13 7.08
C GLU A 231 -22.75 7.95 5.80
N PHE A 232 -22.64 7.28 4.63
CA PHE A 232 -22.59 7.93 3.32
C PHE A 232 -23.85 7.68 2.50
N ILE A 233 -24.27 6.41 2.37
CA ILE A 233 -25.41 6.04 1.53
C ILE A 233 -26.75 6.02 2.27
N GLY A 234 -26.75 6.09 3.61
CA GLY A 234 -27.94 5.91 4.45
C GLY A 234 -28.33 4.43 4.47
N SER A 235 -29.45 4.08 3.83
CA SER A 235 -29.86 2.68 3.70
C SER A 235 -29.49 2.12 2.33
N TRP A 236 -28.94 0.91 2.30
CA TRP A 236 -28.50 0.21 1.06
C TRP A 236 -29.65 -0.03 0.04
N ASN A 237 -30.90 -0.04 0.51
CA ASN A 237 -32.08 -0.21 -0.33
C ASN A 237 -32.88 1.09 -0.53
N ALA A 238 -32.31 2.23 -0.13
CA ALA A 238 -32.96 3.53 -0.32
C ALA A 238 -33.11 3.85 -1.81
N LYS A 239 -34.34 4.25 -2.21
CA LYS A 239 -34.60 4.66 -3.60
C LYS A 239 -34.20 6.11 -3.90
N LYS A 240 -33.90 6.89 -2.87
CA LYS A 240 -33.53 8.32 -2.98
C LYS A 240 -32.09 8.52 -2.52
N PRO A 241 -31.34 9.46 -3.12
CA PRO A 241 -30.02 9.84 -2.64
C PRO A 241 -30.04 10.22 -1.16
N SER A 242 -28.99 9.84 -0.43
CA SER A 242 -28.80 10.19 0.97
C SER A 242 -28.63 11.71 1.16
N ALA A 243 -28.72 12.20 2.41
CA ALA A 243 -28.40 13.58 2.73
C ALA A 243 -26.94 13.91 2.38
N TYR A 244 -26.02 12.98 2.61
CA TYR A 244 -24.61 13.12 2.21
C TYR A 244 -24.47 13.28 0.69
N THR A 245 -25.07 12.37 -0.10
CA THR A 245 -25.01 12.44 -1.57
C THR A 245 -25.54 13.79 -2.08
N LYS A 246 -26.70 14.23 -1.56
CA LYS A 246 -27.25 15.55 -1.94
C LYS A 246 -26.32 16.70 -1.59
N THR A 247 -25.66 16.64 -0.43
CA THR A 247 -24.70 17.67 0.01
C THR A 247 -23.46 17.68 -0.90
N VAL A 248 -22.95 16.51 -1.26
CA VAL A 248 -21.80 16.42 -2.18
C VAL A 248 -22.18 16.99 -3.55
N GLU A 249 -23.31 16.59 -4.10
CA GLU A 249 -23.77 16.95 -5.44
C GLU A 249 -24.39 18.37 -5.50
N SER A 250 -24.57 19.05 -4.35
CA SER A 250 -24.93 20.46 -4.33
C SER A 250 -23.80 21.38 -4.85
N LEU A 251 -22.57 20.87 -4.88
CA LEU A 251 -21.44 21.57 -5.46
C LEU A 251 -21.42 21.31 -6.98
N PRO A 252 -21.53 22.35 -7.83
CA PRO A 252 -21.58 22.16 -9.28
C PRO A 252 -20.41 21.32 -9.80
N GLY A 253 -20.73 20.32 -10.63
CA GLY A 253 -19.74 19.43 -11.23
C GLY A 253 -19.17 18.35 -10.31
N GLN A 254 -19.67 18.18 -9.09
CA GLN A 254 -19.24 17.12 -8.17
C GLN A 254 -20.24 15.98 -8.15
N GLU A 255 -19.75 14.74 -8.32
CA GLU A 255 -20.52 13.50 -8.30
C GLU A 255 -20.08 12.66 -7.07
N HIS A 256 -21.05 12.12 -6.34
CA HIS A 256 -20.80 11.11 -5.31
C HIS A 256 -20.77 9.72 -5.94
N THR A 257 -19.66 9.01 -5.76
CA THR A 257 -19.49 7.63 -6.25
C THR A 257 -19.12 6.69 -5.10
N THR A 258 -19.65 5.49 -5.13
CA THR A 258 -19.27 4.44 -4.17
C THR A 258 -18.37 3.40 -4.81
N ILE A 259 -17.52 2.75 -3.99
CA ILE A 259 -16.72 1.62 -4.46
C ILE A 259 -17.60 0.39 -4.68
N PHE A 260 -17.18 -0.49 -5.60
CA PHE A 260 -17.84 -1.79 -5.76
C PHE A 260 -17.70 -2.62 -4.48
N PRO A 261 -18.76 -3.37 -4.09
CA PRO A 261 -18.70 -4.26 -2.94
C PRO A 261 -17.47 -5.17 -2.98
N GLY A 262 -16.70 -5.20 -1.87
CA GLY A 262 -15.44 -5.95 -1.78
C GLY A 262 -14.23 -5.31 -2.46
N ALA A 263 -14.33 -4.11 -3.03
CA ALA A 263 -13.24 -3.40 -3.68
C ALA A 263 -12.47 -2.45 -2.73
N HIS A 264 -12.27 -2.83 -1.46
CA HIS A 264 -11.62 -2.02 -0.42
C HIS A 264 -10.32 -1.34 -0.87
N ARG A 265 -9.58 -1.92 -1.81
CA ARG A 265 -8.35 -1.32 -2.36
C ARG A 265 -8.55 -0.01 -3.11
N MET A 266 -9.76 0.33 -3.45
CA MET A 266 -10.06 1.63 -4.07
C MET A 266 -9.96 2.77 -3.05
N GLN A 267 -10.05 2.47 -1.74
CA GLN A 267 -9.88 3.40 -0.62
C GLN A 267 -8.44 3.45 -0.06
N ALA A 268 -7.49 2.75 -0.68
CA ALA A 268 -6.11 2.63 -0.17
C ALA A 268 -5.37 3.96 0.08
N ASP A 269 -5.79 5.05 -0.54
CA ASP A 269 -5.20 6.38 -0.33
C ASP A 269 -5.62 6.96 1.03
N VAL A 270 -6.89 6.83 1.40
CA VAL A 270 -7.39 7.31 2.69
C VAL A 270 -7.00 6.33 3.80
N GLU A 271 -7.05 5.01 3.58
CA GLU A 271 -6.56 4.00 4.53
C GLU A 271 -5.07 4.22 4.88
N THR A 272 -4.25 4.64 3.89
CA THR A 272 -2.84 4.97 4.14
C THR A 272 -2.70 6.15 5.10
N VAL A 273 -3.56 7.16 5.00
CA VAL A 273 -3.54 8.31 5.92
C VAL A 273 -3.96 7.90 7.32
N HIS A 274 -4.96 7.02 7.45
CA HIS A 274 -5.37 6.48 8.75
C HIS A 274 -4.18 5.82 9.47
N GLY A 275 -3.43 4.94 8.79
CA GLY A 275 -2.23 4.32 9.35
C GLY A 275 -1.10 5.32 9.65
N LEU A 276 -0.94 6.38 8.85
CA LEU A 276 0.03 7.44 9.15
C LEU A 276 -0.37 8.23 10.40
N MET A 277 -1.64 8.57 10.55
CA MET A 277 -2.13 9.28 11.73
C MET A 277 -2.05 8.41 12.99
N GLU A 278 -2.24 7.10 12.89
CA GLU A 278 -2.00 6.22 14.04
C GLU A 278 -0.59 6.42 14.57
N THR A 279 0.41 6.25 13.71
CA THR A 279 1.83 6.25 14.13
C THR A 279 2.42 7.64 14.34
N GLU A 280 1.96 8.66 13.61
CA GLU A 280 2.53 10.01 13.64
C GLU A 280 1.75 10.98 14.55
N PHE A 281 0.57 10.59 15.04
CA PHE A 281 -0.27 11.45 15.87
C PHE A 281 -0.83 10.71 17.09
N TYR A 282 -1.70 9.71 16.93
CA TYR A 282 -2.40 9.07 18.03
C TYR A 282 -1.50 8.31 19.01
N GLU A 283 -0.45 7.63 18.51
CA GLU A 283 0.49 6.85 19.33
C GLU A 283 1.43 7.74 20.16
N ILE A 284 1.66 8.99 19.75
CA ILE A 284 2.67 9.84 20.37
C ILE A 284 2.10 11.05 21.14
N GLU A 285 0.89 11.50 20.82
CA GLU A 285 0.30 12.69 21.43
C GLU A 285 -0.45 12.39 22.72
N THR A 286 -0.33 13.32 23.66
CA THR A 286 -1.13 13.36 24.87
C THR A 286 -2.00 14.61 24.87
N PHE A 287 -3.23 14.51 25.35
CA PHE A 287 -4.21 15.58 25.27
C PHE A 287 -4.63 16.06 26.67
N ALA A 288 -4.79 17.38 26.80
CA ALA A 288 -5.31 17.98 28.02
C ALA A 288 -6.84 17.90 28.07
N ASP A 289 -7.49 18.20 26.96
CA ASP A 289 -8.95 18.18 26.77
C ASP A 289 -9.29 18.05 25.26
N ARG A 290 -10.59 18.12 24.95
CA ARG A 290 -11.09 18.04 23.57
C ARG A 290 -10.62 19.21 22.70
N ALA A 291 -10.51 20.42 23.26
CA ALA A 291 -10.05 21.59 22.51
C ALA A 291 -8.58 21.46 22.13
N ASP A 292 -7.74 20.99 23.06
CA ASP A 292 -6.32 20.68 22.81
C ASP A 292 -6.17 19.57 21.75
N PHE A 293 -7.02 18.52 21.79
CA PHE A 293 -7.05 17.50 20.77
C PHE A 293 -7.30 18.09 19.37
N ILE A 294 -8.35 18.90 19.20
CA ILE A 294 -8.68 19.53 17.92
C ILE A 294 -7.57 20.48 17.46
N ALA A 295 -6.96 21.25 18.36
CA ALA A 295 -5.85 22.14 18.06
C ALA A 295 -4.61 21.35 17.54
N LYS A 296 -4.26 20.24 18.19
CA LYS A 296 -3.17 19.37 17.79
C LYS A 296 -3.48 18.64 16.48
N ALA A 297 -4.69 18.14 16.28
CA ALA A 297 -5.13 17.55 15.03
C ALA A 297 -5.07 18.55 13.86
N ASN A 298 -5.45 19.80 14.12
CA ASN A 298 -5.28 20.89 13.15
C ASN A 298 -3.80 21.14 12.84
N THR A 299 -2.94 21.17 13.84
CA THR A 299 -1.49 21.32 13.65
C THR A 299 -0.92 20.17 12.80
N TYR A 300 -1.33 18.93 13.06
CA TYR A 300 -0.95 17.78 12.26
C TYR A 300 -1.43 17.91 10.81
N GLN A 301 -2.68 18.32 10.57
CA GLN A 301 -3.22 18.53 9.24
C GLN A 301 -2.43 19.62 8.47
N LEU A 302 -2.07 20.71 9.13
CA LEU A 302 -1.25 21.77 8.54
C LEU A 302 0.14 21.25 8.19
N PHE A 303 0.81 20.55 9.12
CA PHE A 303 2.10 19.91 8.87
C PHE A 303 1.99 18.94 7.68
N PHE A 304 0.97 18.09 7.66
CA PHE A 304 0.75 17.12 6.60
C PHE A 304 0.61 17.78 5.22
N ASN A 305 -0.17 18.87 5.14
CA ASN A 305 -0.46 19.55 3.89
C ASN A 305 0.68 20.45 3.40
N LEU A 306 1.41 21.09 4.31
CA LEU A 306 2.35 22.16 3.98
C LEU A 306 3.83 21.77 4.09
N GLU A 307 4.16 20.82 4.96
CA GLU A 307 5.56 20.53 5.33
C GLU A 307 5.94 19.07 5.14
N ARG A 308 5.04 18.12 5.37
CA ARG A 308 5.33 16.70 5.32
C ARG A 308 5.65 16.23 3.90
N PRO A 309 6.91 15.76 3.63
CA PRO A 309 7.28 15.27 2.30
C PRO A 309 6.63 13.91 2.01
N ASN A 310 6.11 13.74 0.80
CA ASN A 310 5.56 12.46 0.36
C ASN A 310 6.60 11.68 -0.45
N THR A 311 7.13 10.60 0.11
CA THR A 311 8.15 9.74 -0.52
C THR A 311 7.72 9.21 -1.89
N TYR A 312 6.42 8.95 -2.10
CA TYR A 312 5.89 8.45 -3.38
C TYR A 312 5.60 9.55 -4.41
N LYS A 313 5.73 10.81 -4.03
CA LYS A 313 5.48 11.99 -4.86
C LYS A 313 6.71 12.90 -4.91
N GLU A 314 7.86 12.33 -5.20
CA GLU A 314 9.14 13.05 -5.39
C GLU A 314 9.57 13.84 -4.14
N HIS A 315 9.20 13.38 -2.95
CA HIS A 315 9.40 14.08 -1.67
C HIS A 315 8.76 15.48 -1.60
N LYS A 316 7.82 15.79 -2.50
CA LYS A 316 7.07 17.05 -2.45
C LYS A 316 5.93 16.98 -1.43
N THR A 317 5.60 18.13 -0.88
CA THR A 317 4.42 18.28 -0.01
C THR A 317 3.13 18.38 -0.85
N PRO A 318 1.95 18.09 -0.27
CA PRO A 318 0.67 18.33 -0.96
C PRO A 318 0.53 19.74 -1.51
N TRP A 319 0.98 20.75 -0.76
CA TRP A 319 0.98 22.14 -1.20
C TRP A 319 1.84 22.39 -2.45
N GLN A 320 3.09 21.89 -2.46
CA GLN A 320 3.97 22.04 -3.60
C GLN A 320 3.36 21.47 -4.88
N LEU A 321 2.80 20.25 -4.77
CA LEU A 321 2.12 19.57 -5.89
C LEU A 321 0.85 20.32 -6.34
N ALA A 322 0.06 20.84 -5.38
CA ALA A 322 -1.15 21.59 -5.70
C ALA A 322 -0.80 22.90 -6.41
N LYS A 323 0.25 23.60 -5.99
CA LYS A 323 0.74 24.83 -6.61
C LYS A 323 1.28 24.60 -8.03
N GLU A 324 1.91 23.46 -8.30
CA GLU A 324 2.34 23.06 -9.64
C GLU A 324 1.14 22.82 -10.57
N LYS A 325 0.06 22.19 -10.06
CA LYS A 325 -1.15 21.89 -10.85
C LYS A 325 -2.05 23.10 -11.04
N LYS A 326 -2.14 23.96 -10.04
CA LYS A 326 -2.97 25.18 -10.04
C LYS A 326 -2.18 26.33 -9.42
N PRO A 327 -1.41 27.10 -10.25
CA PRO A 327 -0.55 28.20 -9.78
C PRO A 327 -1.27 29.31 -9.04
N ASP A 328 -2.55 29.53 -9.32
CA ASP A 328 -3.44 30.53 -8.71
C ASP A 328 -4.18 30.00 -7.45
N LEU A 329 -3.91 28.77 -7.00
CA LEU A 329 -4.55 28.22 -5.83
C LEU A 329 -4.24 29.02 -4.57
N ASP A 330 -5.28 29.38 -3.85
CA ASP A 330 -5.13 30.04 -2.55
C ASP A 330 -4.66 29.05 -1.48
N LYS A 331 -3.49 29.31 -0.88
CA LYS A 331 -2.90 28.49 0.15
C LYS A 331 -3.82 28.28 1.36
N ARG A 332 -4.68 29.26 1.66
CA ARG A 332 -5.62 29.21 2.79
C ARG A 332 -6.60 28.03 2.71
N LEU A 333 -6.85 27.48 1.52
CA LEU A 333 -7.63 26.24 1.40
C LEU A 333 -6.96 25.07 2.14
N LEU A 334 -5.63 24.92 2.01
CA LEU A 334 -4.88 23.85 2.68
C LEU A 334 -4.68 24.13 4.18
N MET A 335 -4.96 25.35 4.58
CA MET A 335 -4.98 25.80 5.98
C MET A 335 -6.39 25.75 6.61
N THR A 336 -7.38 25.20 5.87
CA THR A 336 -8.70 24.92 6.44
C THR A 336 -8.54 24.10 7.71
N ALA A 337 -9.16 24.52 8.79
CA ALA A 337 -8.99 23.88 10.09
C ALA A 337 -9.60 22.47 10.12
N ALA A 338 -8.99 21.58 10.89
CA ALA A 338 -9.64 20.36 11.31
C ALA A 338 -10.87 20.73 12.17
N VAL A 339 -12.01 20.05 11.94
CA VAL A 339 -13.30 20.48 12.48
C VAL A 339 -13.84 19.51 13.54
N ASP A 340 -14.33 20.05 14.65
CA ASP A 340 -15.18 19.34 15.60
C ASP A 340 -16.63 19.34 15.07
N LEU A 341 -17.06 18.18 14.56
CA LEU A 341 -18.37 18.04 13.92
C LEU A 341 -19.52 18.07 14.93
N ASP A 342 -19.28 17.69 16.20
CA ASP A 342 -20.31 17.79 17.24
C ASP A 342 -20.59 19.26 17.57
N GLU A 343 -19.56 20.08 17.67
CA GLU A 343 -19.72 21.53 17.90
C GLU A 343 -20.31 22.23 16.67
N LEU A 344 -19.90 21.82 15.47
CA LEU A 344 -20.49 22.32 14.24
C LEU A 344 -21.98 21.98 14.15
N LEU A 345 -22.38 20.77 14.55
CA LEU A 345 -23.78 20.33 14.58
C LEU A 345 -24.61 21.17 15.56
N LYS A 346 -24.08 21.41 16.76
CA LYS A 346 -24.75 22.27 17.76
C LYS A 346 -25.00 23.69 17.21
N THR A 347 -23.97 24.26 16.60
CA THR A 347 -24.06 25.58 15.97
C THR A 347 -25.10 25.61 14.87
N TYR A 348 -25.12 24.59 14.02
CA TYR A 348 -26.06 24.45 12.92
C TYR A 348 -27.51 24.27 13.39
N THR A 349 -27.75 23.43 14.40
CA THR A 349 -29.08 23.23 14.98
C THR A 349 -29.60 24.48 15.68
N SER A 350 -28.73 25.22 16.38
CA SER A 350 -29.07 26.51 16.99
C SER A 350 -29.45 27.55 15.92
N PHE A 351 -28.72 27.60 14.80
CA PHE A 351 -29.04 28.47 13.68
C PHE A 351 -30.42 28.16 13.08
N LEU A 352 -30.76 26.88 12.91
CA LEU A 352 -32.08 26.45 12.40
C LEU A 352 -33.19 26.81 13.38
N ALA A 353 -32.97 26.65 14.67
CA ALA A 353 -33.94 27.01 15.73
C ALA A 353 -34.26 28.51 15.77
N LEU A 354 -33.31 29.35 15.33
CA LEU A 354 -33.48 30.81 15.18
C LEU A 354 -34.08 31.20 13.83
N GLY A 355 -34.61 30.27 13.03
CA GLY A 355 -35.28 30.56 11.76
C GLY A 355 -34.34 30.63 10.54
N GLY A 356 -33.10 30.18 10.68
CA GLY A 356 -32.17 30.05 9.57
C GLY A 356 -32.64 29.03 8.55
N LYS A 357 -32.27 29.21 7.25
CA LYS A 357 -32.59 28.23 6.19
C LYS A 357 -31.71 26.99 6.30
N ASN A 358 -32.31 25.82 6.13
CA ASN A 358 -31.61 24.57 6.15
C ASN A 358 -30.72 24.41 4.91
N VAL A 359 -29.42 24.59 5.05
CA VAL A 359 -28.43 24.50 3.97
C VAL A 359 -28.17 23.04 3.53
N LEU A 360 -28.50 22.07 4.39
CA LEU A 360 -28.29 20.63 4.08
C LEU A 360 -29.44 20.02 3.29
N THR A 361 -30.60 20.67 3.19
CA THR A 361 -31.80 20.12 2.54
C THR A 361 -32.33 20.93 1.36
N ASN A 362 -31.86 22.16 1.18
CA ASN A 362 -32.19 23.01 0.02
C ASN A 362 -30.91 23.33 -0.76
N PRO A 363 -30.92 23.08 -2.09
CA PRO A 363 -29.83 23.48 -2.96
C PRO A 363 -29.70 25.01 -3.07
#